data_f2ef8e62bf0dba097b44c5f864275281
#
_entry.id   f2ef8e62bf0dba097b44c5f864275281
#
_cell.length_a   1.000
_cell.length_b   1.000
_cell.length_c   1.000
_cell.angle_alpha   90.00
_cell.angle_beta   90.00
_cell.angle_gamma   90.00
#
_symmetry.space_group_name_H-M   'P 1'
#
loop_
_entity.id
_entity.type
_entity.pdbx_description
1 polymer ?
#
loop_
_entity_poly.entity_id
_entity_poly.type
_entity_poly.pdbx_seq_one_letter_code
_entity_poly.pdbx_strand_id
1 'polypeptide(L)'
;MATHESFKLQKFWDDEFKNLEYIKEKFNDPITLSEWQDAGFLGPFGGWMCDMRSIQPSWNHQFIEFFERYEHWKDVSTSYYRMDPGSSLPNHVDTYKKYRDIFNLHGKENSIRRAVIFLEDRKPGHFAECNGQGYAEWKAGFTLVWSWDAPHGAYNMGFEPRYTLQITGHI
;
A
#
# COMPACT_ATOMS: atom_id res chain seq x y z
N MET A 1 17.02 7.06 9.37
CA MET A 1 17.37 6.17 8.24
C MET A 1 16.13 5.34 7.94
N ALA A 2 15.72 5.32 6.68
CA ALA A 2 14.53 4.56 6.25
C ALA A 2 14.67 3.08 6.62
N THR A 3 13.63 2.50 7.16
CA THR A 3 13.60 1.09 7.58
C THR A 3 12.44 0.37 6.93
N HIS A 4 12.62 -0.91 6.67
CA HIS A 4 11.53 -1.80 6.28
C HIS A 4 11.77 -3.21 6.84
N GLU A 5 10.69 -3.93 6.96
CA GLU A 5 10.68 -5.33 7.37
C GLU A 5 9.59 -6.10 6.63
N SER A 6 9.62 -7.41 6.68
CA SER A 6 8.58 -8.24 6.10
C SER A 6 8.27 -9.43 7.00
N PHE A 7 7.00 -9.80 7.00
CA PHE A 7 6.53 -11.00 7.68
C PHE A 7 5.35 -11.61 6.93
N LYS A 8 4.84 -12.73 7.40
CA LYS A 8 3.69 -13.40 6.81
C LYS A 8 2.56 -13.51 7.83
N LEU A 9 1.41 -12.92 7.50
CA LEU A 9 0.15 -13.18 8.18
C LEU A 9 -0.46 -14.49 7.67
N GLN A 10 -1.02 -15.27 8.58
CA GLN A 10 -1.85 -16.39 8.17
C GLN A 10 -3.13 -15.87 7.54
N LYS A 11 -3.45 -16.32 6.34
CA LYS A 11 -4.67 -15.91 5.63
C LYS A 11 -5.91 -16.33 6.42
N PHE A 12 -6.77 -15.36 6.75
CA PHE A 12 -8.08 -15.59 7.40
C PHE A 12 -9.24 -14.95 6.59
N TRP A 13 -8.93 -14.18 5.55
CA TRP A 13 -9.89 -13.49 4.71
C TRP A 13 -10.29 -14.32 3.49
N ASP A 14 -11.45 -14.00 2.94
CA ASP A 14 -11.95 -14.53 1.67
C ASP A 14 -11.82 -13.50 0.53
N ASP A 15 -12.55 -13.70 -0.54
CA ASP A 15 -12.47 -12.88 -1.75
C ASP A 15 -13.42 -11.66 -1.74
N GLU A 16 -14.01 -11.26 -0.61
CA GLU A 16 -14.87 -10.06 -0.51
C GLU A 16 -14.16 -8.81 -1.07
N PHE A 17 -12.85 -8.69 -0.90
CA PHE A 17 -12.07 -7.56 -1.41
C PHE A 17 -12.16 -7.37 -2.94
N LYS A 18 -12.48 -8.41 -3.70
CA LYS A 18 -12.63 -8.31 -5.16
C LYS A 18 -13.91 -7.60 -5.58
N ASN A 19 -14.91 -7.59 -4.70
CA ASN A 19 -16.25 -7.04 -4.95
C ASN A 19 -16.42 -5.63 -4.39
N LEU A 20 -15.36 -5.00 -3.87
CA LEU A 20 -15.43 -3.64 -3.36
C LEU A 20 -15.60 -2.62 -4.49
N GLU A 21 -16.15 -1.47 -4.16
CA GLU A 21 -16.23 -0.34 -5.08
C GLU A 21 -14.87 0.34 -5.17
N TYR A 22 -14.13 0.05 -6.24
CA TYR A 22 -12.84 0.66 -6.51
C TYR A 22 -13.00 1.89 -7.38
N ILE A 23 -12.47 3.01 -6.91
CA ILE A 23 -12.44 4.29 -7.63
C ILE A 23 -11.02 4.53 -8.13
N LYS A 24 -10.87 4.95 -9.37
CA LYS A 24 -9.57 5.25 -9.93
C LYS A 24 -8.92 6.40 -9.18
N GLU A 25 -7.80 6.12 -8.56
CA GLU A 25 -6.99 7.12 -7.87
C GLU A 25 -5.97 7.71 -8.85
N LYS A 26 -5.95 9.03 -8.95
CA LYS A 26 -4.87 9.73 -9.64
C LYS A 26 -3.76 10.00 -8.63
N PHE A 27 -2.56 9.60 -8.97
CA PHE A 27 -1.39 10.02 -8.22
C PHE A 27 -1.32 11.56 -8.26
N ASN A 28 -1.24 12.20 -7.10
CA ASN A 28 -1.50 13.63 -6.96
C ASN A 28 -0.32 14.44 -6.44
N ASP A 29 0.85 13.85 -6.26
CA ASP A 29 2.06 14.61 -5.95
C ASP A 29 2.71 15.14 -7.25
N PRO A 30 2.62 16.44 -7.53
CA PRO A 30 3.11 17.00 -8.79
C PRO A 30 4.63 16.94 -8.93
N ILE A 31 5.37 16.95 -7.82
CA ILE A 31 6.84 16.86 -7.85
C ILE A 31 7.25 15.47 -8.31
N THR A 32 6.75 14.43 -7.66
CA THR A 32 7.02 13.04 -8.02
C THR A 32 6.56 12.71 -9.44
N LEU A 33 5.39 13.23 -9.87
CA LEU A 33 4.93 13.05 -11.25
C LEU A 33 5.89 13.67 -12.26
N SER A 34 6.42 14.86 -11.99
CA SER A 34 7.41 15.50 -12.87
C SER A 34 8.69 14.68 -12.94
N GLU A 35 9.20 14.20 -11.81
CA GLU A 35 10.39 13.34 -11.76
C GLU A 35 10.23 12.05 -12.57
N TRP A 36 9.06 11.41 -12.47
CA TRP A 36 8.78 10.21 -13.26
C TRP A 36 8.71 10.49 -14.77
N GLN A 37 8.07 11.58 -15.16
CA GLN A 37 7.99 12.01 -16.56
C GLN A 37 9.37 12.36 -17.12
N ASP A 38 10.17 13.09 -16.39
CA ASP A 38 11.53 13.47 -16.76
C ASP A 38 12.45 12.22 -16.89
N ALA A 39 12.19 11.19 -16.08
CA ALA A 39 12.86 9.89 -16.18
C ALA A 39 12.35 9.02 -17.35
N GLY A 40 11.30 9.46 -18.07
CA GLY A 40 10.76 8.76 -19.23
C GLY A 40 9.64 7.75 -18.95
N PHE A 41 9.07 7.73 -17.74
CA PHE A 41 7.91 6.90 -17.45
C PHE A 41 6.65 7.49 -18.13
N LEU A 42 5.89 6.63 -18.80
CA LEU A 42 4.71 7.05 -19.58
C LEU A 42 3.37 6.85 -18.86
N GLY A 43 3.39 6.19 -17.70
CA GLY A 43 2.16 5.80 -17.01
C GLY A 43 1.44 4.61 -17.70
N PRO A 44 0.20 4.29 -17.29
CA PRO A 44 -0.57 4.99 -16.28
C PRO A 44 0.01 4.82 -14.86
N PHE A 45 0.02 5.91 -14.09
CA PHE A 45 0.47 5.89 -12.71
C PHE A 45 -0.71 5.74 -11.73
N GLY A 46 -0.49 4.97 -10.66
CA GLY A 46 -1.49 4.71 -9.64
C GLY A 46 -2.30 3.44 -9.92
N GLY A 47 -3.44 3.36 -9.29
CA GLY A 47 -4.34 2.21 -9.35
C GLY A 47 -5.76 2.60 -8.98
N TRP A 48 -6.49 1.66 -8.43
CA TRP A 48 -7.86 1.83 -7.98
C TRP A 48 -7.90 1.62 -6.47
N MET A 49 -8.57 2.50 -5.76
CA MET A 49 -8.70 2.45 -4.31
C MET A 49 -10.16 2.35 -3.91
N CYS A 50 -10.47 1.54 -2.89
CA CYS A 50 -11.75 1.56 -2.24
C CYS A 50 -11.77 2.68 -1.20
N ASP A 51 -12.76 3.56 -1.29
CA ASP A 51 -12.96 4.62 -0.28
C ASP A 51 -13.25 3.99 1.08
N MET A 52 -12.52 4.42 2.10
CA MET A 52 -12.65 3.95 3.48
C MET A 52 -14.03 4.19 4.09
N ARG A 53 -14.82 5.08 3.49
CA ARG A 53 -16.22 5.35 3.88
C ARG A 53 -17.22 4.42 3.24
N SER A 54 -16.82 3.62 2.25
CA SER A 54 -17.65 2.62 1.62
C SER A 54 -17.72 1.33 2.46
N ILE A 55 -18.54 0.39 2.02
CA ILE A 55 -18.67 -0.91 2.69
C ILE A 55 -17.33 -1.65 2.64
N GLN A 56 -16.81 -1.97 3.82
CA GLN A 56 -15.58 -2.74 3.97
C GLN A 56 -15.88 -4.23 4.08
N PRO A 57 -14.92 -5.11 3.75
CA PRO A 57 -15.05 -6.53 4.02
C PRO A 57 -15.35 -6.82 5.50
N SER A 58 -16.13 -7.84 5.74
CA SER A 58 -16.59 -8.22 7.09
C SER A 58 -15.46 -8.47 8.09
N TRP A 59 -14.31 -8.91 7.59
CA TRP A 59 -13.12 -9.23 8.36
C TRP A 59 -12.11 -8.06 8.49
N ASN A 60 -12.39 -6.89 7.93
CA ASN A 60 -11.43 -5.76 7.94
C ASN A 60 -10.96 -5.37 9.35
N HIS A 61 -11.84 -5.43 10.34
CA HIS A 61 -11.53 -5.11 11.72
C HIS A 61 -10.41 -5.99 12.31
N GLN A 62 -10.23 -7.23 11.85
CA GLN A 62 -9.19 -8.13 12.34
C GLN A 62 -7.78 -7.64 11.97
N PHE A 63 -7.63 -6.98 10.81
CA PHE A 63 -6.36 -6.34 10.46
C PHE A 63 -6.07 -5.14 11.36
N ILE A 64 -7.08 -4.30 11.64
CA ILE A 64 -6.91 -3.16 12.55
C ILE A 64 -6.47 -3.67 13.93
N GLU A 65 -7.19 -4.64 14.49
CA GLU A 65 -6.86 -5.24 15.79
C GLU A 65 -5.44 -5.84 15.81
N PHE A 66 -5.00 -6.46 14.72
CA PHE A 66 -3.65 -7.01 14.64
C PHE A 66 -2.60 -5.90 14.81
N PHE A 67 -2.69 -4.83 14.04
CA PHE A 67 -1.70 -3.75 14.10
C PHE A 67 -1.76 -2.96 15.42
N GLU A 68 -2.94 -2.78 16.00
CA GLU A 68 -3.08 -2.14 17.30
C GLU A 68 -2.49 -2.99 18.45
N ARG A 69 -2.75 -4.29 18.46
CA ARG A 69 -2.37 -5.17 19.58
C ARG A 69 -0.93 -5.68 19.49
N TYR A 70 -0.49 -6.07 18.32
CA TYR A 70 0.82 -6.73 18.16
C TYR A 70 1.90 -5.78 17.68
N GLU A 71 1.56 -4.81 16.83
CA GLU A 71 2.50 -3.80 16.36
C GLU A 71 2.44 -2.51 17.18
N HIS A 72 1.47 -2.39 18.08
CA HIS A 72 1.26 -1.22 18.95
C HIS A 72 1.04 0.09 18.20
N TRP A 73 0.46 0.00 17.00
CA TRP A 73 0.13 1.18 16.22
C TRP A 73 -1.13 1.86 16.75
N LYS A 74 -1.20 3.17 16.57
CA LYS A 74 -2.35 4.02 16.91
C LYS A 74 -2.99 4.53 15.63
N ASP A 75 -4.27 4.90 15.74
CA ASP A 75 -5.04 5.52 14.65
C ASP A 75 -4.94 4.71 13.33
N VAL A 76 -5.04 3.40 13.46
CA VAL A 76 -4.88 2.47 12.34
C VAL A 76 -5.98 2.68 11.31
N SER A 77 -5.59 2.96 10.09
CA SER A 77 -6.48 3.10 8.94
C SER A 77 -6.14 2.08 7.86
N THR A 78 -7.16 1.58 7.18
CA THR A 78 -7.06 0.57 6.12
C THR A 78 -7.53 1.14 4.79
N SER A 79 -6.94 0.68 3.67
CA SER A 79 -7.34 1.07 2.32
C SER A 79 -7.04 -0.06 1.35
N TYR A 80 -8.06 -0.53 0.63
CA TYR A 80 -7.89 -1.59 -0.35
C TYR A 80 -7.46 -1.01 -1.68
N TYR A 81 -6.49 -1.65 -2.30
CA TYR A 81 -5.90 -1.20 -3.56
C TYR A 81 -5.95 -2.30 -4.62
N ARG A 82 -6.39 -1.93 -5.83
CA ARG A 82 -6.31 -2.76 -7.02
C ARG A 82 -5.41 -2.10 -8.04
N MET A 83 -4.41 -2.80 -8.50
CA MET A 83 -3.53 -2.36 -9.57
C MET A 83 -3.80 -3.20 -10.82
N ASP A 84 -4.35 -2.58 -11.84
CA ASP A 84 -4.68 -3.23 -13.10
C ASP A 84 -3.43 -3.49 -13.97
N PRO A 85 -3.51 -4.42 -14.94
CA PRO A 85 -2.43 -4.65 -15.89
C PRO A 85 -1.92 -3.36 -16.56
N GLY A 86 -0.59 -3.25 -16.68
CA GLY A 86 0.08 -2.09 -17.27
C GLY A 86 0.23 -0.89 -16.35
N SER A 87 -0.28 -0.96 -15.11
CA SER A 87 -0.14 0.12 -14.12
C SER A 87 1.18 0.02 -13.35
N SER A 88 1.71 1.17 -12.98
CA SER A 88 2.90 1.27 -12.14
C SER A 88 2.83 2.44 -11.18
N LEU A 89 3.52 2.30 -10.08
CA LEU A 89 3.94 3.38 -9.19
C LEU A 89 5.47 3.27 -9.09
N PRO A 90 6.22 4.00 -9.94
CA PRO A 90 7.67 4.00 -9.87
C PRO A 90 8.15 4.42 -8.48
N ASN A 91 9.40 4.17 -8.18
CA ASN A 91 9.98 4.40 -6.85
C ASN A 91 9.69 5.84 -6.38
N HIS A 92 9.13 5.97 -5.17
CA HIS A 92 8.75 7.25 -4.55
C HIS A 92 8.64 7.09 -3.04
N VAL A 93 8.48 8.21 -2.36
CA VAL A 93 8.17 8.29 -0.92
C VAL A 93 6.79 8.93 -0.77
N ASP A 94 5.92 8.31 0.02
CA ASP A 94 4.58 8.85 0.31
C ASP A 94 4.67 10.14 1.13
N THR A 95 3.80 11.12 0.83
CA THR A 95 3.71 12.35 1.61
C THR A 95 2.89 12.20 2.89
N TYR A 96 2.02 11.20 2.97
CA TYR A 96 1.06 10.97 4.09
C TYR A 96 0.24 12.21 4.47
N LYS A 97 0.06 13.17 3.56
CA LYS A 97 -0.53 14.48 3.86
C LYS A 97 -1.88 14.35 4.57
N LYS A 98 -2.83 13.61 4.01
CA LYS A 98 -4.16 13.44 4.59
C LYS A 98 -4.12 12.80 5.98
N TYR A 99 -3.27 11.79 6.17
CA TYR A 99 -3.12 11.11 7.46
C TYR A 99 -2.54 12.04 8.52
N ARG A 100 -1.50 12.82 8.16
CA ARG A 100 -0.90 13.82 9.06
C ARG A 100 -1.88 14.91 9.46
N ASP A 101 -2.67 15.39 8.50
CA ASP A 101 -3.67 16.44 8.74
C ASP A 101 -4.77 15.94 9.71
N ILE A 102 -5.26 14.71 9.55
CA ILE A 102 -6.32 14.14 10.39
C ILE A 102 -5.84 13.92 11.84
N PHE A 103 -4.63 13.38 12.02
CA PHE A 103 -4.12 12.95 13.32
C PHE A 103 -3.10 13.91 13.95
N ASN A 104 -2.95 15.13 13.39
CA ASN A 104 -2.04 16.17 13.90
C ASN A 104 -0.58 15.70 14.07
N LEU A 105 -0.06 15.03 13.04
CA LEU A 105 1.30 14.44 13.04
C LEU A 105 2.35 15.31 12.33
N HIS A 106 2.08 16.59 12.10
CA HIS A 106 3.06 17.51 11.54
C HIS A 106 4.24 17.69 12.50
N GLY A 107 5.46 17.45 11.99
CA GLY A 107 6.69 17.43 12.78
C GLY A 107 6.89 16.12 13.57
N LYS A 108 6.01 15.14 13.39
CA LYS A 108 6.09 13.79 14.00
C LYS A 108 6.03 12.69 12.94
N GLU A 109 6.36 13.00 11.70
CA GLU A 109 6.27 12.08 10.57
C GLU A 109 7.06 10.79 10.79
N ASN A 110 8.15 10.86 11.56
CA ASN A 110 8.97 9.70 11.90
C ASN A 110 8.24 8.62 12.72
N SER A 111 7.09 8.95 13.32
CA SER A 111 6.22 7.97 13.98
C SER A 111 5.36 7.17 13.00
N ILE A 112 5.12 7.67 11.78
CA ILE A 112 4.22 7.04 10.82
C ILE A 112 4.83 5.74 10.28
N ARG A 113 3.96 4.74 10.15
CA ARG A 113 4.26 3.43 9.58
C ARG A 113 3.24 3.09 8.51
N ARG A 114 3.72 2.42 7.47
CA ARG A 114 2.89 1.84 6.42
C ARG A 114 3.11 0.35 6.38
N ALA A 115 2.02 -0.39 6.26
CA ALA A 115 2.07 -1.80 5.87
C ALA A 115 1.31 -2.01 4.56
N VAL A 116 1.79 -2.93 3.75
CA VAL A 116 1.06 -3.45 2.58
C VAL A 116 0.99 -4.96 2.69
N ILE A 117 -0.24 -5.47 2.72
CA ILE A 117 -0.54 -6.90 2.77
C ILE A 117 -0.97 -7.33 1.37
N PHE A 118 -0.30 -8.33 0.82
CA PHE A 118 -0.68 -8.94 -0.44
C PHE A 118 -1.81 -9.94 -0.19
N LEU A 119 -3.00 -9.64 -0.70
CA LEU A 119 -4.22 -10.41 -0.41
C LEU A 119 -4.29 -11.74 -1.16
N GLU A 120 -3.51 -11.89 -2.22
CA GLU A 120 -3.42 -13.08 -3.06
C GLU A 120 -1.97 -13.52 -3.24
N ASP A 121 -1.80 -14.77 -3.68
CA ASP A 121 -0.52 -15.24 -4.19
C ASP A 121 -0.07 -14.36 -5.36
N ARG A 122 1.22 -14.20 -5.49
CA ARG A 122 1.82 -13.47 -6.60
C ARG A 122 1.42 -14.09 -7.94
N LYS A 123 1.09 -13.23 -8.90
CA LYS A 123 0.81 -13.62 -10.29
C LYS A 123 1.93 -13.14 -11.22
N PRO A 124 2.10 -13.77 -12.40
CA PRO A 124 3.12 -13.33 -13.36
C PRO A 124 3.02 -11.83 -13.68
N GLY A 125 4.18 -11.17 -13.69
CA GLY A 125 4.27 -9.73 -13.95
C GLY A 125 4.06 -8.83 -12.73
N HIS A 126 3.64 -9.37 -11.59
CA HIS A 126 3.57 -8.59 -10.35
C HIS A 126 4.96 -8.44 -9.71
N PHE A 127 5.30 -7.21 -9.35
CA PHE A 127 6.54 -6.87 -8.70
C PHE A 127 6.32 -5.74 -7.68
N ALA A 128 7.08 -5.76 -6.60
CA ALA A 128 7.11 -4.70 -5.61
C ALA A 128 8.55 -4.41 -5.21
N GLU A 129 8.81 -3.18 -4.80
CA GLU A 129 10.11 -2.76 -4.27
C GLU A 129 9.89 -1.95 -3.00
N CYS A 130 10.77 -2.12 -2.02
CA CYS A 130 10.79 -1.31 -0.81
C CYS A 130 12.22 -1.14 -0.32
N ASN A 131 12.63 0.11 -0.13
CA ASN A 131 13.94 0.50 0.39
C ASN A 131 15.11 -0.18 -0.36
N GLY A 132 15.00 -0.24 -1.69
CA GLY A 132 16.01 -0.83 -2.58
C GLY A 132 15.97 -2.36 -2.68
N GLN A 133 15.06 -3.03 -1.98
CA GLN A 133 14.87 -4.47 -2.08
C GLN A 133 13.66 -4.80 -2.96
N GLY A 134 13.90 -5.61 -4.01
CA GLY A 134 12.86 -6.09 -4.91
C GLY A 134 12.20 -7.38 -4.44
N TYR A 135 10.89 -7.50 -4.68
CA TYR A 135 10.07 -8.65 -4.33
C TYR A 135 9.35 -9.14 -5.57
N ALA A 136 9.73 -10.31 -6.05
CA ALA A 136 9.18 -10.98 -7.23
C ALA A 136 8.51 -12.32 -6.89
N GLU A 137 8.43 -12.67 -5.63
CA GLU A 137 7.76 -13.88 -5.13
C GLU A 137 7.10 -13.61 -3.79
N TRP A 138 5.84 -14.01 -3.65
CA TRP A 138 5.09 -14.02 -2.40
C TRP A 138 3.87 -14.93 -2.44
N LYS A 139 3.39 -15.26 -1.26
CA LYS A 139 2.10 -15.92 -1.02
C LYS A 139 1.14 -14.95 -0.34
N ALA A 140 -0.16 -15.19 -0.45
CA ALA A 140 -1.17 -14.42 0.27
C ALA A 140 -0.81 -14.30 1.75
N GLY A 141 -0.90 -13.07 2.27
CA GLY A 141 -0.48 -12.74 3.63
C GLY A 141 0.95 -12.23 3.77
N PHE A 142 1.76 -12.28 2.72
CA PHE A 142 3.04 -11.58 2.75
C PHE A 142 2.79 -10.10 3.01
N THR A 143 3.51 -9.55 3.98
CA THR A 143 3.32 -8.19 4.46
C THR A 143 4.66 -7.48 4.46
N LEU A 144 4.68 -6.31 3.83
CA LEU A 144 5.79 -5.36 3.90
C LEU A 144 5.40 -4.24 4.83
N VAL A 145 6.29 -3.88 5.76
CA VAL A 145 6.12 -2.74 6.66
C VAL A 145 7.30 -1.80 6.50
N TRP A 146 7.04 -0.50 6.48
CA TRP A 146 8.11 0.49 6.35
C TRP A 146 7.85 1.80 7.08
N SER A 147 8.94 2.52 7.36
CA SER A 147 8.90 3.88 7.91
C SER A 147 8.44 4.89 6.88
N TRP A 148 7.93 6.02 7.35
CA TRP A 148 7.37 7.09 6.53
C TRP A 148 8.26 7.57 5.38
N ASP A 149 9.57 7.48 5.53
CA ASP A 149 10.60 7.99 4.60
C ASP A 149 11.17 6.89 3.68
N ALA A 150 10.61 5.68 3.71
CA ALA A 150 11.13 4.58 2.89
C ALA A 150 10.67 4.69 1.44
N PRO A 151 11.61 4.72 0.47
CA PRO A 151 11.26 4.67 -0.93
C PRO A 151 10.68 3.31 -1.29
N HIS A 152 9.62 3.31 -2.09
CA HIS A 152 8.94 2.09 -2.51
C HIS A 152 8.31 2.23 -3.90
N GLY A 153 8.05 1.11 -4.53
CA GLY A 153 7.45 1.04 -5.85
C GLY A 153 6.56 -0.19 -6.03
N ALA A 154 5.65 -0.11 -6.99
CA ALA A 154 4.69 -1.16 -7.26
C ALA A 154 4.40 -1.27 -8.75
N TYR A 155 4.40 -2.49 -9.28
CA TYR A 155 4.31 -2.71 -10.73
C TYR A 155 3.40 -3.91 -11.04
N ASN A 156 2.56 -3.75 -12.04
CA ASN A 156 1.80 -4.83 -12.64
C ASN A 156 2.06 -4.88 -14.15
N MET A 157 3.03 -5.68 -14.52
CA MET A 157 3.41 -5.97 -15.91
C MET A 157 2.77 -7.26 -16.42
N GLY A 158 1.82 -7.81 -15.67
CA GLY A 158 1.08 -9.03 -16.01
C GLY A 158 -0.27 -8.76 -16.65
N PHE A 159 -1.12 -9.80 -16.68
CA PHE A 159 -2.44 -9.77 -17.31
C PHE A 159 -3.60 -9.83 -16.30
N GLU A 160 -3.30 -9.95 -15.03
CA GLU A 160 -4.30 -10.04 -13.98
C GLU A 160 -4.16 -8.89 -12.98
N PRO A 161 -5.27 -8.40 -12.39
CA PRO A 161 -5.20 -7.37 -11.36
C PRO A 161 -4.48 -7.88 -10.12
N ARG A 162 -3.79 -6.97 -9.43
CA ARG A 162 -3.13 -7.20 -8.15
C ARG A 162 -3.89 -6.50 -7.05
N TYR A 163 -4.23 -7.23 -5.99
CA TYR A 163 -4.95 -6.68 -4.84
C TYR A 163 -4.06 -6.64 -3.61
N THR A 164 -4.05 -5.49 -2.96
CA THR A 164 -3.34 -5.26 -1.70
C THR A 164 -4.22 -4.51 -0.71
N LEU A 165 -3.95 -4.72 0.57
CA LEU A 165 -4.47 -3.91 1.66
C LEU A 165 -3.35 -3.03 2.17
N GLN A 166 -3.55 -1.71 2.11
CA GLN A 166 -2.66 -0.73 2.72
C GLN A 166 -3.15 -0.41 4.12
N ILE A 167 -2.24 -0.40 5.07
CA ILE A 167 -2.51 -0.02 6.46
C ILE A 167 -1.57 1.11 6.83
N THR A 168 -2.12 2.16 7.42
CA THR A 168 -1.33 3.28 7.95
C THR A 168 -1.64 3.44 9.43
N GLY A 169 -0.61 3.61 10.22
CA GLY A 169 -0.69 3.89 11.64
C GLY A 169 0.51 4.71 12.09
N HIS A 170 0.60 4.99 13.37
CA HIS A 170 1.77 5.62 13.97
C HIS A 170 2.09 5.02 15.35
N ILE A 171 3.34 5.12 15.78
CA ILE A 171 3.84 4.61 17.05
C ILE A 171 4.09 5.73 18.06
#